data_75cb8cdf36b2cd4ad92dc9e76f82c435
#
_entry.id   75cb8cdf36b2cd4ad92dc9e76f82c435
#
_cell.length_a   1.000
_cell.length_b   1.000
_cell.length_c   1.000
_cell.angle_alpha   90.00
_cell.angle_beta   90.00
_cell.angle_gamma   90.00
#
_symmetry.space_group_name_H-M   'P 1'
#
loop_
_entity.id
_entity.type
_entity.pdbx_description
1 polymer ?
#
loop_
_entity_poly.entity_id
_entity_poly.type
_entity_poly.pdbx_seq_one_letter_code
_entity_poly.pdbx_strand_id
1 'polypeptide(L)'
;MYQLEETFYFYFLISIPILILVFSYYKIWQTTIIKKYFNTDSFNFLSPEFSSSKLYLKASLTFLVIVFLVFGLVNPKIGTELKTVKREGVDIVFALDVSKSMLAEDIAPNRIFKAKRLVSEMFNKLGSDRVGIIAYASTAIPVLPITTDFSSAKMFLESLNTDMLSSQGTSIIEAIELSKGYFDDDNQTNRVLCILSDGEDHEFKEDQLFSAIDESGITIFTIGLGSTKGAPIPIKENNIVKSYKKDDKGEVVITRLNENLLQKMAIQSSGKYIKGDNTTQVVDDIINELKEMDKKEFESKQFVSFKDQFQWFLAIGLLLLLIDSIVYNKKTKWIEKLNLFNEN
;
A
#
# COMPACT_ATOMS: atom_id res chain seq x y z
N MET A 1 1.83 0.16 -18.95
CA MET A 1 1.45 -1.25 -18.79
C MET A 1 -0.01 -1.37 -19.19
N TYR A 2 -0.39 -2.38 -19.97
CA TYR A 2 -1.79 -2.58 -20.40
C TYR A 2 -2.36 -3.74 -19.62
N GLN A 3 -3.60 -3.58 -19.15
CA GLN A 3 -4.34 -4.64 -18.48
C GLN A 3 -5.75 -4.69 -19.08
N LEU A 4 -6.26 -5.89 -19.33
CA LEU A 4 -7.64 -6.12 -19.73
C LEU A 4 -8.41 -6.55 -18.49
N GLU A 5 -9.52 -5.87 -18.18
CA GLU A 5 -10.29 -6.15 -16.98
C GLU A 5 -11.07 -7.46 -17.09
N GLU A 6 -11.85 -7.57 -18.16
CA GLU A 6 -12.81 -8.64 -18.34
C GLU A 6 -12.60 -9.38 -19.67
N THR A 7 -11.62 -10.28 -19.72
CA THR A 7 -11.28 -11.04 -20.94
C THR A 7 -12.41 -12.00 -21.40
N PHE A 8 -13.33 -12.34 -20.51
CA PHE A 8 -14.47 -13.19 -20.82
C PHE A 8 -15.34 -12.64 -21.96
N TYR A 9 -15.46 -11.32 -22.07
CA TYR A 9 -16.31 -10.71 -23.11
C TYR A 9 -15.78 -10.91 -24.55
N PHE A 10 -14.55 -11.37 -24.74
CA PHE A 10 -14.07 -11.76 -26.07
C PHE A 10 -14.87 -12.92 -26.68
N TYR A 11 -15.54 -13.73 -25.87
CA TYR A 11 -16.44 -14.78 -26.41
C TYR A 11 -17.58 -14.21 -27.25
N PHE A 12 -17.99 -12.96 -27.01
CA PHE A 12 -19.01 -12.33 -27.87
C PHE A 12 -18.53 -12.09 -29.32
N LEU A 13 -17.23 -12.10 -29.60
CA LEU A 13 -16.71 -12.06 -30.97
C LEU A 13 -17.12 -13.30 -31.80
N ILE A 14 -17.49 -14.40 -31.15
CA ILE A 14 -18.03 -15.61 -31.82
C ILE A 14 -19.36 -15.28 -32.52
N SER A 15 -20.07 -14.24 -32.10
CA SER A 15 -21.26 -13.78 -32.82
C SER A 15 -21.00 -13.31 -34.25
N ILE A 16 -19.78 -12.80 -34.52
CA ILE A 16 -19.41 -12.27 -35.85
C ILE A 16 -19.41 -13.37 -36.93
N PRO A 17 -18.70 -14.51 -36.78
CA PRO A 17 -18.81 -15.62 -37.73
C PRO A 17 -20.27 -16.10 -37.96
N ILE A 18 -21.06 -16.15 -36.89
CA ILE A 18 -22.46 -16.54 -36.98
C ILE A 18 -23.26 -15.55 -37.85
N LEU A 19 -23.07 -14.25 -37.60
CA LEU A 19 -23.71 -13.20 -38.39
C LEU A 19 -23.24 -13.19 -39.85
N ILE A 20 -21.98 -13.48 -40.13
CA ILE A 20 -21.44 -13.62 -41.47
C ILE A 20 -22.11 -14.79 -42.19
N LEU A 21 -22.29 -15.92 -41.53
CA LEU A 21 -23.03 -17.08 -42.09
C LEU A 21 -24.49 -16.74 -42.39
N VAL A 22 -25.16 -16.07 -41.46
CA VAL A 22 -26.57 -15.63 -41.65
C VAL A 22 -26.66 -14.64 -42.82
N PHE A 23 -25.76 -13.68 -42.89
CA PHE A 23 -25.69 -12.70 -43.96
C PHE A 23 -25.42 -13.37 -45.31
N SER A 24 -24.49 -14.31 -45.37
CA SER A 24 -24.15 -15.08 -46.59
C SER A 24 -25.35 -15.92 -47.04
N TYR A 25 -26.01 -16.61 -46.13
CA TYR A 25 -27.22 -17.36 -46.40
C TYR A 25 -28.35 -16.45 -46.96
N TYR A 26 -28.56 -15.30 -46.33
CA TYR A 26 -29.54 -14.31 -46.80
C TYR A 26 -29.21 -13.83 -48.23
N LYS A 27 -27.96 -13.59 -48.54
CA LYS A 27 -27.52 -13.19 -49.91
C LYS A 27 -27.75 -14.28 -50.92
N ILE A 28 -27.39 -15.53 -50.62
CA ILE A 28 -27.62 -16.68 -51.51
C ILE A 28 -29.11 -16.83 -51.76
N TRP A 29 -29.91 -16.77 -50.70
CA TRP A 29 -31.37 -16.87 -50.80
C TRP A 29 -31.96 -15.74 -51.63
N GLN A 30 -31.58 -14.50 -51.38
CA GLN A 30 -32.02 -13.33 -52.14
C GLN A 30 -31.69 -13.46 -53.62
N THR A 31 -30.46 -13.84 -53.97
CA THR A 31 -30.03 -14.01 -55.40
C THR A 31 -30.74 -15.16 -56.06
N THR A 32 -31.02 -16.24 -55.34
CA THR A 32 -31.77 -17.40 -55.85
C THR A 32 -33.21 -17.03 -56.13
N ILE A 33 -33.89 -16.29 -55.24
CA ILE A 33 -35.27 -15.83 -55.46
C ILE A 33 -35.33 -14.87 -56.65
N ILE A 34 -34.40 -13.89 -56.72
CA ILE A 34 -34.39 -12.96 -57.84
C ILE A 34 -34.20 -13.70 -59.16
N LYS A 35 -33.26 -14.63 -59.25
CA LYS A 35 -33.05 -15.45 -60.47
C LYS A 35 -34.23 -16.38 -60.80
N LYS A 36 -34.95 -16.87 -59.80
CA LYS A 36 -36.06 -17.84 -60.02
C LYS A 36 -37.35 -17.16 -60.45
N TYR A 37 -37.65 -15.98 -59.90
CA TYR A 37 -38.96 -15.34 -60.12
C TYR A 37 -38.90 -14.06 -60.95
N PHE A 38 -37.72 -13.45 -61.11
CA PHE A 38 -37.52 -12.23 -61.88
C PHE A 38 -36.41 -12.40 -62.89
N ASN A 39 -36.58 -11.84 -64.09
CA ASN A 39 -35.44 -11.60 -64.98
C ASN A 39 -34.64 -10.43 -64.41
N THR A 40 -33.30 -10.46 -64.52
CA THR A 40 -32.39 -9.42 -64.01
C THR A 40 -32.79 -8.03 -64.54
N ASP A 41 -33.20 -7.90 -65.78
CA ASP A 41 -33.62 -6.64 -66.36
C ASP A 41 -34.93 -6.12 -65.75
N SER A 42 -35.87 -7.01 -65.47
CA SER A 42 -37.14 -6.67 -64.83
C SER A 42 -36.92 -6.25 -63.36
N PHE A 43 -36.01 -6.90 -62.67
CA PHE A 43 -35.67 -6.51 -61.27
C PHE A 43 -35.00 -5.12 -61.20
N ASN A 44 -34.05 -4.84 -62.11
CA ASN A 44 -33.38 -3.55 -62.19
C ASN A 44 -34.37 -2.44 -62.56
N PHE A 45 -35.37 -2.73 -63.43
CA PHE A 45 -36.41 -1.78 -63.75
C PHE A 45 -37.39 -1.49 -62.57
N LEU A 46 -37.72 -2.49 -61.78
CA LEU A 46 -38.61 -2.37 -60.63
C LEU A 46 -37.91 -1.78 -59.39
N SER A 47 -36.58 -1.95 -59.29
CA SER A 47 -35.79 -1.51 -58.13
C SER A 47 -34.53 -0.75 -58.59
N PRO A 48 -34.65 0.37 -59.30
CA PRO A 48 -33.51 1.09 -59.89
C PRO A 48 -32.60 1.69 -58.82
N GLU A 49 -33.14 1.91 -57.62
CA GLU A 49 -32.41 2.51 -56.49
C GLU A 49 -31.70 1.47 -55.61
N PHE A 50 -31.85 0.18 -55.85
CA PHE A 50 -31.19 -0.86 -55.04
C PHE A 50 -29.69 -0.91 -55.34
N SER A 51 -28.86 -0.89 -54.25
CA SER A 51 -27.42 -1.01 -54.34
C SER A 51 -26.91 -2.17 -53.53
N SER A 52 -26.34 -3.19 -54.22
CA SER A 52 -25.71 -4.34 -53.56
C SER A 52 -24.50 -3.92 -52.75
N SER A 53 -23.68 -2.99 -53.21
CA SER A 53 -22.47 -2.52 -52.56
C SER A 53 -22.79 -1.89 -51.19
N LYS A 54 -23.89 -1.15 -51.11
CA LYS A 54 -24.30 -0.54 -49.83
C LYS A 54 -24.77 -1.56 -48.79
N LEU A 55 -25.33 -2.69 -49.25
CA LEU A 55 -25.69 -3.77 -48.34
C LEU A 55 -24.44 -4.40 -47.70
N TYR A 56 -23.36 -4.59 -48.45
CA TYR A 56 -22.08 -5.05 -47.90
C TYR A 56 -21.46 -4.02 -46.97
N LEU A 57 -21.50 -2.73 -47.35
CA LEU A 57 -21.02 -1.65 -46.49
C LEU A 57 -21.75 -1.65 -45.16
N LYS A 58 -23.07 -1.77 -45.20
CA LYS A 58 -23.88 -1.80 -43.96
C LYS A 58 -23.56 -3.01 -43.11
N ALA A 59 -23.44 -4.20 -43.71
CA ALA A 59 -23.02 -5.40 -42.95
C ALA A 59 -21.62 -5.21 -42.34
N SER A 60 -20.68 -4.64 -43.06
CA SER A 60 -19.33 -4.39 -42.53
C SER A 60 -19.34 -3.37 -41.39
N LEU A 61 -20.16 -2.32 -41.48
CA LEU A 61 -20.35 -1.35 -40.36
C LEU A 61 -20.90 -2.02 -39.12
N THR A 62 -21.95 -2.85 -39.27
CA THR A 62 -22.55 -3.60 -38.16
C THR A 62 -21.52 -4.52 -37.48
N PHE A 63 -20.70 -5.24 -38.26
CA PHE A 63 -19.64 -6.09 -37.71
C PHE A 63 -18.60 -5.26 -36.93
N LEU A 64 -18.20 -4.12 -37.48
CA LEU A 64 -17.24 -3.22 -36.82
C LEU A 64 -17.81 -2.65 -35.51
N VAL A 65 -19.10 -2.28 -35.49
CA VAL A 65 -19.79 -1.86 -34.27
C VAL A 65 -19.70 -2.92 -33.19
N ILE A 66 -19.97 -4.19 -33.51
CA ILE A 66 -19.87 -5.29 -32.57
C ILE A 66 -18.47 -5.43 -32.01
N VAL A 67 -17.44 -5.32 -32.86
CA VAL A 67 -16.04 -5.36 -32.42
C VAL A 67 -15.76 -4.25 -31.40
N PHE A 68 -16.12 -3.01 -31.71
CA PHE A 68 -15.89 -1.89 -30.80
C PHE A 68 -16.70 -2.01 -29.49
N LEU A 69 -17.91 -2.51 -29.54
CA LEU A 69 -18.71 -2.78 -28.32
C LEU A 69 -18.06 -3.84 -27.45
N VAL A 70 -17.55 -4.94 -28.05
CA VAL A 70 -16.85 -5.97 -27.28
C VAL A 70 -15.58 -5.42 -26.65
N PHE A 71 -14.79 -4.62 -27.38
CA PHE A 71 -13.62 -3.94 -26.77
C PHE A 71 -14.02 -2.96 -25.66
N GLY A 72 -15.15 -2.28 -25.78
CA GLY A 72 -15.72 -1.46 -24.71
C GLY A 72 -16.07 -2.29 -23.46
N LEU A 73 -16.65 -3.48 -23.63
CA LEU A 73 -16.99 -4.39 -22.53
C LEU A 73 -15.75 -5.01 -21.87
N VAL A 74 -14.71 -5.32 -22.66
CA VAL A 74 -13.42 -5.85 -22.15
C VAL A 74 -12.69 -4.82 -21.28
N ASN A 75 -13.02 -3.53 -21.43
CA ASN A 75 -12.44 -2.42 -20.69
C ASN A 75 -10.90 -2.45 -20.64
N PRO A 76 -10.20 -2.14 -21.72
CA PRO A 76 -8.74 -2.05 -21.70
C PRO A 76 -8.33 -0.87 -20.81
N LYS A 77 -7.49 -1.16 -19.81
CA LYS A 77 -6.94 -0.20 -18.86
C LYS A 77 -5.52 0.18 -19.27
N ILE A 78 -5.23 1.48 -19.33
CA ILE A 78 -3.93 1.99 -19.75
C ILE A 78 -3.36 2.91 -18.68
N GLY A 79 -2.08 2.67 -18.32
CA GLY A 79 -1.32 3.53 -17.44
C GLY A 79 -1.58 3.29 -15.96
N THR A 80 -0.69 3.84 -15.15
CA THR A 80 -0.82 3.92 -13.68
C THR A 80 -1.00 5.40 -13.34
N GLU A 81 -2.13 5.79 -12.80
CA GLU A 81 -2.26 7.10 -12.17
C GLU A 81 -1.73 7.00 -10.73
N LEU A 82 -0.79 7.88 -10.39
CA LEU A 82 -0.42 8.14 -9.02
C LEU A 82 -1.55 8.98 -8.41
N LYS A 83 -2.40 8.37 -7.60
CA LYS A 83 -3.34 9.13 -6.77
C LYS A 83 -2.63 9.55 -5.50
N THR A 84 -2.51 10.84 -5.29
CA THR A 84 -2.14 11.42 -4.01
C THR A 84 -3.31 11.26 -3.07
N VAL A 85 -3.19 10.36 -2.12
CA VAL A 85 -4.18 10.20 -1.04
C VAL A 85 -3.69 11.03 0.13
N LYS A 86 -4.47 12.04 0.51
CA LYS A 86 -4.24 12.76 1.77
C LYS A 86 -4.55 11.84 2.92
N ARG A 87 -3.59 11.66 3.80
CA ARG A 87 -3.74 10.91 5.05
C ARG A 87 -3.44 11.83 6.21
N GLU A 88 -4.17 11.66 7.29
CA GLU A 88 -3.91 12.32 8.57
C GLU A 88 -3.28 11.31 9.52
N GLY A 89 -2.15 11.63 10.10
CA GLY A 89 -1.45 10.72 11.00
C GLY A 89 -0.32 11.41 11.78
N VAL A 90 0.31 10.64 12.63
CA VAL A 90 1.45 11.02 13.48
C VAL A 90 2.69 10.24 13.01
N ASP A 91 3.86 10.85 13.14
CA ASP A 91 5.13 10.17 12.91
C ASP A 91 5.65 9.60 14.23
N ILE A 92 5.80 8.28 14.27
CA ILE A 92 6.19 7.55 15.45
C ILE A 92 7.50 6.81 15.20
N VAL A 93 8.52 7.12 15.97
CA VAL A 93 9.78 6.38 15.97
C VAL A 93 9.82 5.48 17.20
N PHE A 94 10.01 4.19 16.98
CA PHE A 94 10.18 3.21 18.05
C PHE A 94 11.66 2.98 18.29
N ALA A 95 12.16 3.38 19.46
CA ALA A 95 13.52 3.10 19.90
C ALA A 95 13.51 1.90 20.83
N LEU A 96 14.06 0.78 20.36
CA LEU A 96 14.14 -0.46 21.10
C LEU A 96 15.53 -0.63 21.69
N ASP A 97 15.54 -0.82 23.00
CA ASP A 97 16.76 -1.21 23.73
C ASP A 97 17.11 -2.66 23.36
N VAL A 98 18.30 -2.85 22.79
CA VAL A 98 18.86 -4.16 22.44
C VAL A 98 20.06 -4.51 23.29
N SER A 99 20.23 -3.87 24.45
CA SER A 99 21.28 -4.19 25.41
C SER A 99 21.08 -5.60 26.00
N LYS A 100 22.14 -6.14 26.61
CA LYS A 100 22.08 -7.50 27.20
C LYS A 100 21.12 -7.63 28.40
N SER A 101 20.81 -6.54 29.08
CA SER A 101 19.82 -6.52 30.17
C SER A 101 18.42 -6.93 29.69
N MET A 102 18.12 -6.65 28.40
CA MET A 102 16.86 -7.02 27.77
C MET A 102 16.67 -8.53 27.55
N LEU A 103 17.70 -9.35 27.81
CA LEU A 103 17.59 -10.82 27.87
C LEU A 103 17.05 -11.33 29.20
N ALA A 104 16.90 -10.49 30.23
CA ALA A 104 16.35 -10.88 31.51
C ALA A 104 14.92 -11.44 31.35
N GLU A 105 14.61 -12.47 32.18
CA GLU A 105 13.39 -13.27 32.10
C GLU A 105 12.39 -12.98 33.23
N ASP A 106 12.47 -11.79 33.81
CA ASP A 106 11.48 -11.32 34.79
C ASP A 106 10.12 -11.00 34.15
N ILE A 107 10.10 -10.80 32.85
CA ILE A 107 8.91 -10.78 32.00
C ILE A 107 9.03 -11.90 30.96
N ALA A 108 8.01 -12.75 30.85
CA ALA A 108 8.04 -13.89 29.94
C ALA A 108 7.86 -13.47 28.45
N PRO A 109 8.62 -14.06 27.51
CA PRO A 109 9.74 -14.97 27.72
C PRO A 109 11.04 -14.26 28.09
N ASN A 110 11.21 -13.01 27.73
CA ASN A 110 12.23 -12.02 28.14
C ASN A 110 11.79 -10.62 27.75
N ARG A 111 12.53 -9.59 28.20
CA ARG A 111 12.17 -8.17 27.99
C ARG A 111 12.16 -7.77 26.51
N ILE A 112 13.18 -8.17 25.72
CA ILE A 112 13.25 -7.80 24.29
C ILE A 112 12.12 -8.44 23.48
N PHE A 113 11.75 -9.68 23.77
CA PHE A 113 10.64 -10.32 23.09
C PHE A 113 9.31 -9.63 23.43
N LYS A 114 9.15 -9.22 24.68
CA LYS A 114 8.00 -8.44 25.14
C LYS A 114 7.95 -7.07 24.43
N ALA A 115 9.09 -6.38 24.29
CA ALA A 115 9.19 -5.13 23.54
C ALA A 115 8.71 -5.28 22.08
N LYS A 116 9.27 -6.27 21.38
CA LYS A 116 8.86 -6.57 20.00
C LYS A 116 7.38 -6.85 19.87
N ARG A 117 6.82 -7.65 20.78
CA ARG A 117 5.40 -7.97 20.79
C ARG A 117 4.54 -6.72 20.99
N LEU A 118 4.90 -5.84 21.91
CA LEU A 118 4.21 -4.57 22.15
C LEU A 118 4.18 -3.71 20.89
N VAL A 119 5.33 -3.50 20.23
CA VAL A 119 5.43 -2.70 19.02
C VAL A 119 4.67 -3.35 17.86
N SER A 120 4.75 -4.68 17.71
CA SER A 120 3.99 -5.40 16.67
C SER A 120 2.47 -5.25 16.86
N GLU A 121 1.98 -5.29 18.10
CA GLU A 121 0.56 -5.07 18.40
C GLU A 121 0.14 -3.60 18.19
N MET A 122 1.05 -2.63 18.45
CA MET A 122 0.81 -1.24 18.09
C MET A 122 0.65 -1.07 16.58
N PHE A 123 1.52 -1.70 15.76
CA PHE A 123 1.39 -1.67 14.30
C PHE A 123 0.05 -2.21 13.78
N ASN A 124 -0.57 -3.16 14.50
CA ASN A 124 -1.90 -3.67 14.13
C ASN A 124 -3.03 -2.65 14.39
N LYS A 125 -2.83 -1.70 15.32
CA LYS A 125 -3.83 -0.70 15.72
C LYS A 125 -3.61 0.69 15.10
N LEU A 126 -2.39 0.96 14.62
CA LEU A 126 -2.07 2.17 13.87
C LEU A 126 -2.75 2.11 12.49
N GLY A 127 -3.31 3.21 12.05
CA GLY A 127 -4.04 3.31 10.78
C GLY A 127 -3.28 4.01 9.68
N SER A 128 -3.31 5.35 9.73
CA SER A 128 -2.66 6.21 8.72
C SER A 128 -1.32 6.75 9.18
N ASP A 129 -0.86 6.38 10.37
CA ASP A 129 0.39 6.86 10.97
C ASP A 129 1.61 6.31 10.22
N ARG A 130 2.76 6.98 10.38
CA ARG A 130 4.03 6.52 9.83
C ARG A 130 4.91 6.03 10.98
N VAL A 131 5.67 4.98 10.74
CA VAL A 131 6.53 4.38 11.76
C VAL A 131 7.97 4.26 11.31
N GLY A 132 8.90 4.53 12.22
CA GLY A 132 10.33 4.27 12.08
C GLY A 132 10.81 3.38 13.20
N ILE A 133 11.99 2.75 13.04
CA ILE A 133 12.59 1.87 14.05
C ILE A 133 14.06 2.25 14.23
N ILE A 134 14.44 2.43 15.50
CA ILE A 134 15.82 2.59 15.97
C ILE A 134 16.13 1.44 16.92
N ALA A 135 17.29 0.83 16.82
CA ALA A 135 17.84 -0.05 17.84
C ALA A 135 18.97 0.66 18.55
N TYR A 136 19.02 0.56 19.88
CA TYR A 136 20.07 1.20 20.64
C TYR A 136 20.55 0.35 21.82
N ALA A 137 21.80 0.55 22.17
CA ALA A 137 22.46 0.08 23.38
C ALA A 137 23.43 1.19 23.82
N SER A 138 24.75 0.98 23.83
CA SER A 138 25.73 2.06 24.03
C SER A 138 25.79 3.05 22.86
N THR A 139 25.34 2.65 21.69
CA THR A 139 25.17 3.49 20.48
C THR A 139 23.80 3.23 19.88
N ALA A 140 23.31 4.16 19.07
CA ALA A 140 22.05 3.98 18.35
C ALA A 140 22.29 3.76 16.85
N ILE A 141 21.53 2.87 16.25
CA ILE A 141 21.58 2.59 14.80
C ILE A 141 20.19 2.73 14.17
N PRO A 142 20.11 3.27 12.96
CA PRO A 142 18.86 3.29 12.21
C PRO A 142 18.57 1.89 11.67
N VAL A 143 17.36 1.40 11.92
CA VAL A 143 16.89 0.07 11.44
C VAL A 143 15.91 0.22 10.31
N LEU A 144 14.92 1.10 10.47
CA LEU A 144 13.92 1.38 9.46
C LEU A 144 13.59 2.88 9.45
N PRO A 145 13.77 3.58 8.33
CA PRO A 145 13.30 4.96 8.19
C PRO A 145 11.77 5.03 8.26
N ILE A 146 11.24 6.25 8.47
CA ILE A 146 9.78 6.46 8.57
C ILE A 146 9.07 5.96 7.31
N THR A 147 8.08 5.08 7.51
CA THR A 147 7.31 4.45 6.44
C THR A 147 5.86 4.21 6.86
N THR A 148 4.97 4.06 5.87
CA THR A 148 3.60 3.58 6.05
C THR A 148 3.47 2.07 5.83
N ASP A 149 4.57 1.38 5.49
CA ASP A 149 4.58 -0.08 5.26
C ASP A 149 4.81 -0.83 6.57
N PHE A 150 3.72 -1.15 7.25
CA PHE A 150 3.76 -1.92 8.50
C PHE A 150 4.24 -3.36 8.30
N SER A 151 4.14 -3.92 7.09
CA SER A 151 4.62 -5.28 6.81
C SER A 151 6.14 -5.31 6.84
N SER A 152 6.79 -4.37 6.16
CA SER A 152 8.24 -4.17 6.25
C SER A 152 8.66 -3.82 7.68
N ALA A 153 7.92 -2.96 8.37
CA ALA A 153 8.23 -2.59 9.75
C ALA A 153 8.23 -3.81 10.69
N LYS A 154 7.28 -4.73 10.57
CA LYS A 154 7.25 -5.97 11.34
C LYS A 154 8.44 -6.89 11.03
N MET A 155 8.82 -6.99 9.76
CA MET A 155 9.98 -7.80 9.35
C MET A 155 11.27 -7.27 9.98
N PHE A 156 11.51 -5.95 9.93
CA PHE A 156 12.68 -5.34 10.56
C PHE A 156 12.64 -5.46 12.09
N LEU A 157 11.48 -5.28 12.70
CA LEU A 157 11.29 -5.45 14.14
C LEU A 157 11.67 -6.87 14.60
N GLU A 158 11.26 -7.90 13.87
CA GLU A 158 11.59 -9.30 14.18
C GLU A 158 13.08 -9.60 14.05
N SER A 159 13.79 -8.93 13.16
CA SER A 159 15.23 -9.10 12.96
C SER A 159 16.08 -8.57 14.11
N LEU A 160 15.54 -7.68 14.96
CA LEU A 160 16.26 -7.10 16.09
C LEU A 160 16.71 -8.19 17.07
N ASN A 161 17.92 -8.09 17.56
CA ASN A 161 18.45 -8.95 18.61
C ASN A 161 19.54 -8.24 19.40
N THR A 162 19.88 -8.77 20.56
CA THR A 162 20.87 -8.18 21.47
C THR A 162 22.32 -8.35 21.03
N ASP A 163 22.57 -9.00 19.89
CA ASP A 163 23.91 -9.20 19.32
C ASP A 163 24.20 -8.22 18.16
N MET A 164 23.24 -7.36 17.80
CA MET A 164 23.39 -6.41 16.70
C MET A 164 24.42 -5.32 17.01
N LEU A 165 24.58 -4.96 18.28
CA LEU A 165 25.51 -3.93 18.72
C LEU A 165 26.63 -4.57 19.56
N SER A 166 27.87 -4.35 19.12
CA SER A 166 29.06 -4.92 19.77
C SER A 166 29.39 -4.25 21.09
N SER A 167 29.02 -2.96 21.23
CA SER A 167 29.29 -2.18 22.42
C SER A 167 28.27 -2.50 23.52
N GLN A 168 28.75 -2.78 24.71
CA GLN A 168 27.91 -3.06 25.90
C GLN A 168 27.67 -1.75 26.65
N GLY A 169 26.46 -1.50 27.03
CA GLY A 169 25.98 -0.30 27.71
C GLY A 169 24.60 0.08 27.23
N THR A 170 24.04 1.14 27.75
CA THR A 170 22.76 1.71 27.32
C THR A 170 22.92 3.22 27.29
N SER A 171 22.74 3.85 26.14
CA SER A 171 22.76 5.29 25.98
C SER A 171 21.44 5.75 25.34
N ILE A 172 20.53 6.20 26.17
CA ILE A 172 19.22 6.71 25.73
C ILE A 172 19.40 8.02 24.96
N ILE A 173 20.42 8.80 25.28
CA ILE A 173 20.74 10.06 24.60
C ILE A 173 20.98 9.81 23.11
N GLU A 174 21.76 8.78 22.76
CA GLU A 174 22.03 8.42 21.37
C GLU A 174 20.75 8.11 20.58
N ALA A 175 19.79 7.44 21.21
CA ALA A 175 18.50 7.15 20.59
C ALA A 175 17.68 8.43 20.34
N ILE A 176 17.70 9.38 21.28
CA ILE A 176 17.03 10.68 21.14
C ILE A 176 17.69 11.50 20.03
N GLU A 177 19.01 11.61 20.02
CA GLU A 177 19.76 12.36 19.00
C GLU A 177 19.52 11.76 17.59
N LEU A 178 19.60 10.43 17.46
CA LEU A 178 19.35 9.77 16.20
C LEU A 178 17.91 9.99 15.74
N SER A 179 16.94 10.00 16.64
CA SER A 179 15.52 10.17 16.30
C SER A 179 15.22 11.55 15.69
N LYS A 180 15.98 12.60 16.04
CA LYS A 180 15.84 13.93 15.43
C LYS A 180 15.96 13.87 13.90
N GLY A 181 16.89 13.03 13.38
CA GLY A 181 17.10 12.85 11.94
C GLY A 181 16.02 12.04 11.22
N TYR A 182 15.10 11.42 11.96
CA TYR A 182 13.98 10.68 11.38
C TYR A 182 12.81 11.57 10.98
N PHE A 183 12.65 12.71 11.64
CA PHE A 183 11.53 13.60 11.44
C PHE A 183 11.86 14.66 10.38
N ASP A 184 11.01 14.76 9.36
CA ASP A 184 11.16 15.73 8.28
C ASP A 184 10.71 17.12 8.76
N ASP A 185 11.60 18.13 8.70
CA ASP A 185 11.32 19.47 9.19
C ASP A 185 10.27 20.22 8.35
N ASP A 186 10.16 19.90 7.06
CA ASP A 186 9.26 20.60 6.14
C ASP A 186 7.78 20.22 6.35
N ASN A 187 7.49 19.06 6.91
CA ASN A 187 6.15 18.54 7.08
C ASN A 187 5.59 18.62 8.50
N GLN A 188 6.28 19.19 9.46
CA GLN A 188 5.86 19.47 10.87
C GLN A 188 4.69 18.63 11.39
N THR A 189 4.79 17.31 11.35
CA THR A 189 3.88 16.40 12.02
C THR A 189 4.20 16.38 13.51
N ASN A 190 3.27 15.96 14.35
CA ASN A 190 3.59 15.63 15.73
C ASN A 190 4.65 14.54 15.74
N ARG A 191 5.77 14.81 16.38
CA ARG A 191 6.95 13.96 16.45
C ARG A 191 6.88 13.15 17.73
N VAL A 192 6.76 11.84 17.60
CA VAL A 192 6.65 10.94 18.73
C VAL A 192 7.77 9.94 18.73
N LEU A 193 8.51 9.88 19.85
CA LEU A 193 9.51 8.85 20.11
C LEU A 193 8.99 7.90 21.18
N CYS A 194 8.87 6.63 20.87
CA CYS A 194 8.43 5.58 21.80
C CYS A 194 9.66 4.76 22.23
N ILE A 195 10.13 4.95 23.44
CA ILE A 195 11.32 4.26 23.98
C ILE A 195 10.87 3.04 24.78
N LEU A 196 11.39 1.87 24.40
CA LEU A 196 11.15 0.61 25.11
C LEU A 196 12.45 0.12 25.73
N SER A 197 12.55 0.20 27.07
CA SER A 197 13.78 -0.10 27.82
C SER A 197 13.47 -0.50 29.26
N ASP A 198 14.47 -1.04 29.95
CA ASP A 198 14.48 -1.15 31.41
C ASP A 198 14.99 0.12 32.10
N GLY A 199 15.49 1.09 31.34
CA GLY A 199 15.96 2.36 31.87
C GLY A 199 17.29 2.25 32.65
N GLU A 200 18.03 1.14 32.56
CA GLU A 200 19.38 1.04 33.09
C GLU A 200 20.36 1.73 32.13
N ASP A 201 20.75 2.97 32.47
CA ASP A 201 21.78 3.71 31.77
C ASP A 201 23.00 3.87 32.71
N HIS A 202 24.12 3.26 32.36
CA HIS A 202 25.33 3.23 33.16
C HIS A 202 26.25 4.43 32.91
N GLU A 203 26.04 5.14 31.81
CA GLU A 203 26.84 6.34 31.42
C GLU A 203 26.08 7.66 31.71
N PHE A 204 25.01 7.58 32.42
CA PHE A 204 24.01 8.60 32.62
C PHE A 204 24.53 9.87 33.32
N LYS A 205 24.34 11.02 32.68
CA LYS A 205 24.38 12.34 33.28
C LYS A 205 23.02 13.00 33.10
N GLU A 206 22.30 13.13 34.19
CA GLU A 206 20.90 13.63 34.22
C GLU A 206 20.75 14.94 33.43
N ASP A 207 21.66 15.88 33.63
CA ASP A 207 21.63 17.20 32.96
C ASP A 207 21.76 17.10 31.43
N GLN A 208 22.58 16.19 30.91
CA GLN A 208 22.78 16.02 29.47
C GLN A 208 21.53 15.35 28.82
N LEU A 209 20.94 14.39 29.49
CA LEU A 209 19.75 13.74 28.99
C LEU A 209 18.56 14.71 28.91
N PHE A 210 18.32 15.48 29.95
CA PHE A 210 17.21 16.43 29.93
C PHE A 210 17.45 17.59 28.95
N SER A 211 18.68 18.07 28.80
CA SER A 211 19.01 19.02 27.73
C SER A 211 18.72 18.44 26.33
N ALA A 212 19.11 17.18 26.08
CA ALA A 212 18.83 16.53 24.79
C ALA A 212 17.32 16.37 24.53
N ILE A 213 16.53 16.07 25.56
CA ILE A 213 15.07 16.01 25.48
C ILE A 213 14.48 17.37 25.12
N ASP A 214 14.85 18.43 25.85
CA ASP A 214 14.33 19.78 25.64
C ASP A 214 14.68 20.32 24.24
N GLU A 215 15.90 20.07 23.78
CA GLU A 215 16.37 20.47 22.44
C GLU A 215 15.71 19.68 21.31
N SER A 216 15.23 18.47 21.59
CA SER A 216 14.65 17.61 20.55
C SER A 216 13.30 18.10 20.05
N GLY A 217 12.49 18.72 20.90
CA GLY A 217 11.10 19.08 20.59
C GLY A 217 10.21 17.87 20.24
N ILE A 218 10.60 16.68 20.72
CA ILE A 218 9.91 15.40 20.45
C ILE A 218 9.10 14.99 21.69
N THR A 219 7.88 14.58 21.51
CA THR A 219 7.10 13.96 22.60
C THR A 219 7.56 12.53 22.82
N ILE A 220 8.05 12.21 24.02
CA ILE A 220 8.64 10.89 24.30
C ILE A 220 7.71 10.09 25.19
N PHE A 221 7.22 8.97 24.65
CA PHE A 221 6.57 7.93 25.44
C PHE A 221 7.60 6.90 25.88
N THR A 222 7.61 6.57 27.17
CA THR A 222 8.53 5.57 27.71
C THR A 222 7.75 4.34 28.19
N ILE A 223 8.18 3.16 27.74
CA ILE A 223 7.60 1.87 28.14
C ILE A 223 8.66 1.13 28.95
N GLY A 224 8.41 1.01 30.26
CA GLY A 224 9.29 0.33 31.17
C GLY A 224 9.11 -1.19 31.12
N LEU A 225 10.21 -1.91 30.82
CA LEU A 225 10.23 -3.36 30.71
C LEU A 225 11.11 -3.98 31.78
N GLY A 226 10.55 -4.79 32.64
CA GLY A 226 11.27 -5.46 33.72
C GLY A 226 10.60 -5.29 35.08
N SER A 227 11.25 -5.85 36.09
CA SER A 227 10.84 -5.77 37.49
C SER A 227 11.80 -4.87 38.26
N THR A 228 11.26 -4.05 39.17
CA THR A 228 12.06 -3.27 40.13
C THR A 228 12.82 -4.15 41.14
N LYS A 229 12.38 -5.41 41.32
CA LYS A 229 13.12 -6.40 42.14
C LYS A 229 14.41 -6.83 41.46
N GLY A 230 14.44 -6.81 40.13
CA GLY A 230 15.56 -7.23 39.30
C GLY A 230 15.56 -8.74 38.99
N ALA A 231 16.31 -9.08 37.94
CA ALA A 231 16.53 -10.46 37.50
C ALA A 231 17.95 -10.65 36.98
N PRO A 232 18.51 -11.88 37.05
CA PRO A 232 19.78 -12.18 36.43
C PRO A 232 19.66 -12.29 34.92
N ILE A 233 20.74 -11.96 34.19
CA ILE A 233 20.79 -12.08 32.74
C ILE A 233 21.25 -13.49 32.37
N PRO A 234 20.40 -14.34 31.74
CA PRO A 234 20.76 -15.71 31.40
C PRO A 234 21.69 -15.77 30.18
N ILE A 235 22.67 -16.65 30.25
CA ILE A 235 23.52 -17.07 29.13
C ILE A 235 23.02 -18.44 28.68
N LYS A 236 22.43 -18.50 27.49
CA LYS A 236 21.81 -19.71 26.96
C LYS A 236 22.66 -20.32 25.83
N GLU A 237 22.73 -21.65 25.82
CA GLU A 237 23.15 -22.43 24.67
C GLU A 237 22.04 -23.44 24.34
N ASN A 238 21.65 -23.53 23.07
CA ASN A 238 20.56 -24.39 22.61
C ASN A 238 19.25 -24.18 23.41
N ASN A 239 18.91 -22.94 23.75
CA ASN A 239 17.75 -22.56 24.60
C ASN A 239 17.80 -23.07 26.06
N ILE A 240 18.92 -23.66 26.52
CA ILE A 240 19.09 -24.09 27.91
C ILE A 240 19.99 -23.07 28.62
N VAL A 241 19.56 -22.59 29.79
CA VAL A 241 20.36 -21.68 30.65
C VAL A 241 21.57 -22.47 31.17
N LYS A 242 22.78 -22.10 30.73
CA LYS A 242 24.04 -22.67 31.22
C LYS A 242 24.61 -21.91 32.39
N SER A 243 24.50 -20.59 32.36
CA SER A 243 25.04 -19.70 33.39
C SER A 243 24.33 -18.37 33.35
N TYR A 244 24.67 -17.50 34.28
CA TYR A 244 24.22 -16.09 34.30
C TYR A 244 25.42 -15.17 34.08
N LYS A 245 25.18 -13.99 33.47
CA LYS A 245 26.19 -12.96 33.25
C LYS A 245 26.79 -12.56 34.58
N LYS A 246 28.13 -12.49 34.64
CA LYS A 246 28.90 -12.09 35.80
C LYS A 246 29.62 -10.77 35.53
N ASP A 247 29.84 -9.99 36.56
CA ASP A 247 30.67 -8.82 36.56
C ASP A 247 32.16 -9.17 36.63
N ASP A 248 33.03 -8.15 36.65
CA ASP A 248 34.47 -8.33 36.75
C ASP A 248 34.92 -8.95 38.07
N LYS A 249 34.06 -8.96 39.10
CA LYS A 249 34.31 -9.58 40.42
C LYS A 249 33.83 -11.01 40.49
N GLY A 250 33.18 -11.51 39.40
CA GLY A 250 32.60 -12.86 39.33
C GLY A 250 31.21 -13.00 39.97
N GLU A 251 30.58 -11.88 40.41
CA GLU A 251 29.23 -11.86 40.94
C GLU A 251 28.20 -11.84 39.80
N VAL A 252 27.00 -12.43 40.06
CA VAL A 252 25.93 -12.44 39.07
C VAL A 252 25.36 -11.05 38.90
N VAL A 253 25.33 -10.55 37.69
CA VAL A 253 24.72 -9.24 37.35
C VAL A 253 23.20 -9.32 37.47
N ILE A 254 22.63 -8.48 38.32
CA ILE A 254 21.16 -8.33 38.47
C ILE A 254 20.75 -7.01 37.83
N THR A 255 19.97 -7.09 36.74
CA THR A 255 19.38 -5.93 36.07
C THR A 255 18.00 -5.60 36.64
N ARG A 256 17.66 -4.30 36.79
CA ARG A 256 16.40 -3.82 37.40
C ARG A 256 15.76 -2.77 36.49
N LEU A 257 14.44 -2.70 36.55
CA LEU A 257 13.71 -1.61 35.92
C LEU A 257 13.89 -0.31 36.69
N ASN A 258 14.40 0.74 36.03
CA ASN A 258 14.50 2.09 36.56
C ASN A 258 13.29 2.93 36.16
N GLU A 259 12.16 2.70 36.85
CA GLU A 259 10.89 3.42 36.56
C GLU A 259 11.06 4.94 36.75
N ASN A 260 11.85 5.37 37.73
CA ASN A 260 12.01 6.79 38.05
C ASN A 260 12.62 7.58 36.90
N LEU A 261 13.66 7.05 36.26
CA LEU A 261 14.29 7.69 35.10
C LEU A 261 13.29 7.80 33.95
N LEU A 262 12.62 6.69 33.60
CA LEU A 262 11.68 6.65 32.48
C LEU A 262 10.48 7.58 32.70
N GLN A 263 10.00 7.70 33.94
CA GLN A 263 8.94 8.66 34.31
C GLN A 263 9.39 10.11 34.14
N LYS A 264 10.58 10.47 34.64
CA LYS A 264 11.11 11.82 34.51
C LYS A 264 11.28 12.23 33.03
N MET A 265 11.80 11.33 32.19
CA MET A 265 11.96 11.56 30.75
C MET A 265 10.61 11.84 30.07
N ALA A 266 9.62 11.02 30.33
CA ALA A 266 8.29 11.18 29.76
C ALA A 266 7.64 12.52 30.19
N ILE A 267 7.73 12.88 31.47
CA ILE A 267 7.20 14.16 32.00
C ILE A 267 7.91 15.35 31.35
N GLN A 268 9.25 15.32 31.22
CA GLN A 268 10.04 16.39 30.64
C GLN A 268 9.65 16.67 29.17
N SER A 269 9.33 15.63 28.42
CA SER A 269 8.96 15.73 26.99
C SER A 269 7.46 15.91 26.74
N SER A 270 6.65 16.17 27.78
CA SER A 270 5.18 16.20 27.69
C SER A 270 4.56 14.89 27.17
N GLY A 271 5.23 13.76 27.37
CA GLY A 271 4.76 12.43 27.06
C GLY A 271 4.29 11.68 28.29
N LYS A 272 4.26 10.34 28.19
CA LYS A 272 3.72 9.47 29.25
C LYS A 272 4.60 8.24 29.48
N TYR A 273 4.81 7.88 30.75
CA TYR A 273 5.39 6.60 31.13
C TYR A 273 4.31 5.55 31.25
N ILE A 274 4.56 4.36 30.72
CA ILE A 274 3.65 3.21 30.81
C ILE A 274 4.45 1.97 31.20
N LYS A 275 3.96 1.22 32.19
CA LYS A 275 4.60 -0.03 32.58
C LYS A 275 4.23 -1.15 31.62
N GLY A 276 5.24 -1.87 31.08
CA GLY A 276 5.11 -2.85 30.02
C GLY A 276 4.53 -4.21 30.41
N ASP A 277 3.82 -4.32 31.55
CA ASP A 277 3.33 -5.60 32.07
C ASP A 277 2.20 -6.20 31.22
N ASN A 278 1.14 -5.41 30.95
CA ASN A 278 -0.02 -5.86 30.19
C ASN A 278 0.00 -5.32 28.75
N THR A 279 0.21 -6.21 27.79
CA THR A 279 0.33 -5.83 26.36
C THR A 279 -0.89 -5.05 25.85
N THR A 280 -2.10 -5.54 26.10
CA THR A 280 -3.33 -4.92 25.58
C THR A 280 -3.51 -3.52 26.15
N GLN A 281 -3.35 -3.38 27.47
CA GLN A 281 -3.53 -2.10 28.15
C GLN A 281 -2.48 -1.07 27.70
N VAL A 282 -1.20 -1.45 27.60
CA VAL A 282 -0.11 -0.57 27.13
C VAL A 282 -0.40 -0.06 25.72
N VAL A 283 -0.82 -0.96 24.82
CA VAL A 283 -1.14 -0.59 23.45
C VAL A 283 -2.35 0.34 23.38
N ASP A 284 -3.41 0.06 24.15
CA ASP A 284 -4.59 0.90 24.21
C ASP A 284 -4.29 2.29 24.77
N ASP A 285 -3.50 2.37 25.83
CA ASP A 285 -3.11 3.65 26.44
C ASP A 285 -2.34 4.52 25.46
N ILE A 286 -1.34 3.96 24.76
CA ILE A 286 -0.56 4.72 23.76
C ILE A 286 -1.42 5.13 22.57
N ILE A 287 -2.23 4.23 22.02
CA ILE A 287 -3.10 4.55 20.88
C ILE A 287 -4.11 5.65 21.24
N ASN A 288 -4.61 5.67 22.46
CA ASN A 288 -5.52 6.73 22.91
C ASN A 288 -4.81 8.08 23.01
N GLU A 289 -3.60 8.13 23.59
CA GLU A 289 -2.80 9.36 23.62
C GLU A 289 -2.49 9.87 22.19
N LEU A 290 -2.10 8.98 21.27
CA LEU A 290 -1.84 9.34 19.88
C LEU A 290 -3.08 9.88 19.14
N LYS A 291 -4.29 9.42 19.52
CA LYS A 291 -5.54 9.92 18.93
C LYS A 291 -5.90 11.32 19.40
N GLU A 292 -5.47 11.70 20.61
CA GLU A 292 -5.71 13.03 21.18
C GLU A 292 -4.74 14.08 20.63
N MET A 293 -3.63 13.65 20.00
CA MET A 293 -2.67 14.55 19.35
C MET A 293 -3.25 15.14 18.06
N ASP A 294 -2.89 16.39 17.76
CA ASP A 294 -3.22 17.03 16.50
C ASP A 294 -2.64 16.24 15.32
N LYS A 295 -3.50 15.83 14.40
CA LYS A 295 -3.08 15.08 13.22
C LYS A 295 -2.87 15.99 12.04
N LYS A 296 -1.79 15.78 11.30
CA LYS A 296 -1.51 16.54 10.10
C LYS A 296 -1.77 15.72 8.84
N GLU A 297 -2.28 16.40 7.81
CA GLU A 297 -2.41 15.81 6.47
C GLU A 297 -1.01 15.63 5.86
N PHE A 298 -0.69 14.42 5.42
CA PHE A 298 0.47 14.16 4.58
C PHE A 298 0.08 13.45 3.29
N GLU A 299 0.82 13.74 2.24
CA GLU A 299 0.58 13.15 0.92
C GLU A 299 1.23 11.78 0.82
N SER A 300 0.43 10.73 0.80
CA SER A 300 0.90 9.38 0.47
C SER A 300 0.68 9.11 -1.00
N LYS A 301 1.75 8.89 -1.75
CA LYS A 301 1.66 8.45 -3.16
C LYS A 301 1.37 6.95 -3.18
N GLN A 302 0.11 6.59 -3.40
CA GLN A 302 -0.23 5.22 -3.69
C GLN A 302 -0.35 4.99 -5.19
N PHE A 303 0.33 3.96 -5.69
CA PHE A 303 0.10 3.46 -7.04
C PHE A 303 -1.26 2.76 -7.07
N VAL A 304 -2.30 3.49 -7.37
CA VAL A 304 -3.64 2.92 -7.50
C VAL A 304 -4.33 3.51 -8.71
N SER A 305 -4.65 2.66 -9.54
CA SER A 305 -5.64 2.56 -10.59
C SER A 305 -5.13 2.81 -12.00
N PHE A 306 -5.33 1.77 -12.76
CA PHE A 306 -5.35 1.84 -14.20
C PHE A 306 -6.53 2.70 -14.64
N LYS A 307 -6.33 3.58 -15.64
CA LYS A 307 -7.39 4.42 -16.19
C LYS A 307 -8.21 3.61 -17.20
N ASP A 308 -9.51 3.56 -16.98
CA ASP A 308 -10.45 2.91 -17.87
C ASP A 308 -10.51 3.61 -19.23
N GLN A 309 -10.47 2.84 -20.33
CA GLN A 309 -10.51 3.37 -21.68
C GLN A 309 -11.75 2.94 -22.49
N PHE A 310 -12.72 2.28 -21.84
CA PHE A 310 -13.94 1.80 -22.52
C PHE A 310 -14.72 2.91 -23.24
N GLN A 311 -14.62 4.14 -22.73
CA GLN A 311 -15.35 5.30 -23.27
C GLN A 311 -15.02 5.58 -24.73
N TRP A 312 -13.75 5.46 -25.13
CA TRP A 312 -13.32 5.68 -26.50
C TRP A 312 -13.88 4.64 -27.45
N PHE A 313 -13.89 3.37 -27.03
CA PHE A 313 -14.43 2.28 -27.85
C PHE A 313 -15.93 2.40 -28.01
N LEU A 314 -16.65 2.77 -26.93
CA LEU A 314 -18.09 3.04 -26.99
C LEU A 314 -18.43 4.25 -27.87
N ALA A 315 -17.66 5.33 -27.76
CA ALA A 315 -17.86 6.51 -28.60
C ALA A 315 -17.71 6.21 -30.09
N ILE A 316 -16.66 5.44 -30.48
CA ILE A 316 -16.47 5.00 -31.85
C ILE A 316 -17.59 4.07 -32.29
N GLY A 317 -17.97 3.10 -31.45
CA GLY A 317 -19.09 2.19 -31.72
C GLY A 317 -20.41 2.93 -31.96
N LEU A 318 -20.71 3.93 -31.14
CA LEU A 318 -21.90 4.77 -31.30
C LEU A 318 -21.85 5.59 -32.58
N LEU A 319 -20.71 6.19 -32.89
CA LEU A 319 -20.52 6.95 -34.13
C LEU A 319 -20.75 6.06 -35.36
N LEU A 320 -20.20 4.86 -35.37
CA LEU A 320 -20.43 3.89 -36.46
C LEU A 320 -21.90 3.49 -36.57
N LEU A 321 -22.61 3.32 -35.45
CA LEU A 321 -24.05 3.07 -35.42
C LEU A 321 -24.84 4.21 -36.02
N LEU A 322 -24.49 5.45 -35.74
CA LEU A 322 -25.11 6.64 -36.33
C LEU A 322 -24.87 6.67 -37.84
N ILE A 323 -23.65 6.37 -38.29
CA ILE A 323 -23.33 6.27 -39.72
C ILE A 323 -24.17 5.16 -40.38
N ASP A 324 -24.27 3.98 -39.77
CA ASP A 324 -25.07 2.86 -40.27
C ASP A 324 -26.56 3.25 -40.41
N SER A 325 -27.09 4.02 -39.46
CA SER A 325 -28.48 4.53 -39.49
C SER A 325 -28.73 5.50 -40.66
N ILE A 326 -27.73 6.29 -41.05
CA ILE A 326 -27.83 7.27 -42.14
C ILE A 326 -27.61 6.59 -43.52
N VAL A 327 -26.91 5.48 -43.56
CA VAL A 327 -26.67 4.74 -44.84
C VAL A 327 -27.91 3.95 -45.20
N TYR A 328 -28.73 4.48 -46.13
CA TYR A 328 -29.84 3.78 -46.74
C TYR A 328 -29.39 2.81 -47.82
N ASN A 329 -30.12 1.71 -48.00
CA ASN A 329 -29.88 0.71 -49.04
C ASN A 329 -30.18 1.23 -50.47
N LYS A 330 -30.49 2.52 -50.60
CA LYS A 330 -30.82 3.19 -51.84
C LYS A 330 -29.60 3.90 -52.43
N LYS A 331 -29.49 3.95 -53.77
CA LYS A 331 -28.46 4.75 -54.48
C LYS A 331 -28.63 6.22 -54.09
N THR A 332 -27.55 6.84 -53.59
CA THR A 332 -27.58 8.24 -53.17
C THR A 332 -26.99 9.09 -54.29
N LYS A 333 -27.78 9.96 -54.89
CA LYS A 333 -27.39 10.81 -56.03
C LYS A 333 -26.10 11.64 -55.82
N TRP A 334 -25.79 11.94 -54.56
CA TRP A 334 -24.57 12.70 -54.21
C TRP A 334 -23.29 11.82 -54.28
N ILE A 335 -23.41 10.53 -53.95
CA ILE A 335 -22.30 9.55 -53.99
C ILE A 335 -22.04 9.09 -55.43
N GLU A 336 -23.08 9.08 -56.31
CA GLU A 336 -22.90 8.84 -57.73
C GLU A 336 -21.99 9.87 -58.41
N LYS A 337 -22.01 11.13 -57.93
CA LYS A 337 -21.10 12.16 -58.43
C LYS A 337 -19.63 11.94 -58.07
N LEU A 338 -19.38 11.22 -56.99
CA LEU A 338 -18.02 10.87 -56.50
C LEU A 338 -17.45 9.61 -57.15
N ASN A 339 -18.21 8.89 -57.96
CA ASN A 339 -17.82 7.69 -58.71
C ASN A 339 -17.20 6.55 -57.89
N LEU A 340 -17.49 6.53 -56.57
CA LEU A 340 -16.87 5.60 -55.61
C LEU A 340 -17.47 4.19 -55.62
N PHE A 341 -18.66 4.00 -56.24
CA PHE A 341 -19.41 2.73 -56.25
C PHE A 341 -20.13 2.46 -57.59
N ASN A 342 -19.59 2.94 -58.69
CA ASN A 342 -20.11 2.58 -60.01
C ASN A 342 -19.60 1.18 -60.40
N GLU A 343 -20.51 0.21 -60.32
CA GLU A 343 -20.38 -1.02 -61.09
C GLU A 343 -20.63 -0.66 -62.56
N ASN A 344 -19.61 -0.80 -63.43
CA ASN A 344 -19.76 -0.81 -64.91
C ASN A 344 -20.60 -2.01 -65.32
#